data_78d86f5e6df0229c8087c231b783472e
#
_entry.id   78d86f5e6df0229c8087c231b783472e
#
_cell.length_a   1.000
_cell.length_b   1.000
_cell.length_c   1.000
_cell.angle_alpha   90.00
_cell.angle_beta   90.00
_cell.angle_gamma   90.00
#
_symmetry.space_group_name_H-M   'P 1'
#
loop_
_entity.id
_entity.type
_entity.pdbx_description
1 polymer ?
#
loop_
_entity_poly.entity_id
_entity_poly.type
_entity_poly.pdbx_seq_one_letter_code
_entity_poly.pdbx_strand_id
1 'polypeptide(L)'
;MATRRPKKKTPTLATEVGARLRKLRELRGLTQQQLADRLGAKKPTISRYESGNAVPEAETLITLAEVLEVSIDELLLGRPSSAGEDGVQDVRLRERVRELEKVDRKYRDAAIEVIDAFVVKGIHEATTARLTSGGKN
;
A
#
# COMPACT_ATOMS: atom_id res chain seq x y z
N MET A 1 -5.56 -22.01 -41.37
CA MET A 1 -6.33 -21.02 -40.55
C MET A 1 -5.40 -20.39 -39.57
N ALA A 2 -5.13 -19.12 -39.71
CA ALA A 2 -4.28 -18.38 -38.78
C ALA A 2 -5.06 -18.12 -37.47
N THR A 3 -4.67 -18.79 -36.40
CA THR A 3 -5.13 -18.45 -35.07
C THR A 3 -4.60 -17.06 -34.73
N ARG A 4 -5.47 -16.07 -34.73
CA ARG A 4 -5.16 -14.75 -34.20
C ARG A 4 -4.73 -14.89 -32.74
N ARG A 5 -3.44 -14.71 -32.47
CA ARG A 5 -2.99 -14.48 -31.09
C ARG A 5 -3.79 -13.30 -30.52
N PRO A 6 -4.38 -13.43 -29.33
CA PRO A 6 -5.04 -12.28 -28.71
C PRO A 6 -4.00 -11.18 -28.60
N LYS A 7 -4.26 -10.01 -29.20
CA LYS A 7 -3.45 -8.82 -29.01
C LYS A 7 -3.42 -8.55 -27.53
N LYS A 8 -2.24 -8.62 -26.90
CA LYS A 8 -2.06 -8.10 -25.53
C LYS A 8 -2.58 -6.68 -25.54
N LYS A 9 -3.73 -6.45 -24.90
CA LYS A 9 -4.25 -5.09 -24.71
C LYS A 9 -3.18 -4.29 -23.95
N THR A 10 -2.72 -3.20 -24.51
CA THR A 10 -1.86 -2.25 -23.82
C THR A 10 -2.55 -1.84 -22.52
N PRO A 11 -1.88 -1.93 -21.35
CA PRO A 11 -2.49 -1.51 -20.10
C PRO A 11 -2.98 -0.07 -20.22
N THR A 12 -4.24 0.16 -19.92
CA THR A 12 -4.83 1.49 -19.81
C THR A 12 -4.72 1.99 -18.38
N LEU A 13 -4.86 3.30 -18.17
CA LEU A 13 -4.93 3.85 -16.81
C LEU A 13 -6.00 3.14 -15.98
N ALA A 14 -7.15 2.85 -16.57
CA ALA A 14 -8.24 2.14 -15.90
C ALA A 14 -7.82 0.74 -15.42
N THR A 15 -7.12 -0.02 -16.27
CA THR A 15 -6.65 -1.37 -15.90
C THR A 15 -5.55 -1.33 -14.85
N GLU A 16 -4.66 -0.36 -14.92
CA GLU A 16 -3.59 -0.18 -13.94
C GLU A 16 -4.12 0.24 -12.57
N VAL A 17 -5.03 1.21 -12.55
CA VAL A 17 -5.71 1.65 -11.31
C VAL A 17 -6.51 0.50 -10.71
N GLY A 18 -7.24 -0.23 -11.53
CA GLY A 18 -8.02 -1.38 -11.09
C GLY A 18 -7.16 -2.49 -10.46
N ALA A 19 -6.04 -2.80 -11.05
CA ALA A 19 -5.08 -3.79 -10.52
C ALA A 19 -4.49 -3.34 -9.17
N ARG A 20 -4.13 -2.07 -9.04
CA ARG A 20 -3.64 -1.51 -7.78
C ARG A 20 -4.72 -1.49 -6.70
N LEU A 21 -5.92 -1.09 -7.05
CA LEU A 21 -7.06 -1.10 -6.15
C LEU A 21 -7.30 -2.49 -5.56
N ARG A 22 -7.31 -3.51 -6.39
CA ARG A 22 -7.45 -4.91 -5.94
C ARG A 22 -6.31 -5.30 -5.00
N LYS A 23 -5.07 -5.02 -5.37
CA LYS A 23 -3.90 -5.34 -4.55
C LYS A 23 -3.96 -4.63 -3.18
N LEU A 24 -4.28 -3.35 -3.15
CA LEU A 24 -4.40 -2.57 -1.92
C LEU A 24 -5.55 -3.07 -1.05
N ARG A 25 -6.68 -3.41 -1.65
CA ARG A 25 -7.82 -4.03 -0.96
C ARG A 25 -7.42 -5.34 -0.29
N GLU A 26 -6.76 -6.23 -1.02
CA GLU A 26 -6.29 -7.52 -0.52
C GLU A 26 -5.26 -7.36 0.61
N LEU A 27 -4.33 -6.39 0.49
CA LEU A 27 -3.38 -6.04 1.54
C LEU A 27 -4.06 -5.58 2.83
N ARG A 28 -5.22 -4.93 2.73
CA ARG A 28 -6.05 -4.53 3.89
C ARG A 28 -6.94 -5.65 4.42
N GLY A 29 -6.91 -6.83 3.80
CA GLY A 29 -7.74 -7.95 4.18
C GLY A 29 -9.23 -7.75 3.91
N LEU A 30 -9.58 -6.87 2.96
CA LEU A 30 -10.97 -6.55 2.63
C LEU A 30 -11.46 -7.38 1.45
N THR A 31 -12.71 -7.86 1.54
CA THR A 31 -13.44 -8.38 0.37
C THR A 31 -13.97 -7.23 -0.48
N GLN A 32 -14.35 -7.50 -1.72
CA GLN A 32 -15.02 -6.51 -2.58
C GLN A 32 -16.29 -5.95 -1.93
N GLN A 33 -17.08 -6.81 -1.27
CA GLN A 33 -18.29 -6.40 -0.57
C GLN A 33 -17.96 -5.47 0.61
N GLN A 34 -16.95 -5.79 1.40
CA GLN A 34 -16.53 -4.96 2.53
C GLN A 34 -16.04 -3.58 2.07
N LEU A 35 -15.29 -3.54 0.98
CA LEU A 35 -14.86 -2.26 0.40
C LEU A 35 -16.06 -1.46 -0.12
N ALA A 36 -16.98 -2.12 -0.83
CA ALA A 36 -18.21 -1.50 -1.31
C ALA A 36 -19.02 -0.90 -0.16
N ASP A 37 -19.21 -1.64 0.93
CA ASP A 37 -19.94 -1.19 2.12
C ASP A 37 -19.30 0.08 2.73
N ARG A 38 -17.97 0.14 2.80
CA ARG A 38 -17.26 1.32 3.30
C ARG A 38 -17.38 2.54 2.40
N LEU A 39 -17.56 2.32 1.11
CA LEU A 39 -17.74 3.40 0.12
C LEU A 39 -19.21 3.82 -0.04
N GLY A 40 -20.16 3.11 0.57
CA GLY A 40 -21.57 3.28 0.27
C GLY A 40 -21.93 2.89 -1.16
N ALA A 41 -21.14 2.00 -1.77
CA ALA A 41 -21.32 1.51 -3.14
C ALA A 41 -21.79 0.05 -3.14
N LYS A 42 -22.05 -0.49 -4.32
CA LYS A 42 -22.41 -1.88 -4.51
C LYS A 42 -21.19 -2.70 -4.96
N LYS A 43 -21.14 -3.98 -4.59
CA LYS A 43 -20.07 -4.91 -4.98
C LYS A 43 -19.79 -4.91 -6.49
N PRO A 44 -20.77 -4.92 -7.41
CA PRO A 44 -20.51 -4.83 -8.85
C PRO A 44 -19.74 -3.61 -9.27
N THR A 45 -19.91 -2.48 -8.58
CA THR A 45 -19.15 -1.25 -8.84
C THR A 45 -17.66 -1.46 -8.55
N ILE A 46 -17.33 -2.08 -7.42
CA ILE A 46 -15.95 -2.39 -7.07
C ILE A 46 -15.35 -3.38 -8.08
N SER A 47 -16.09 -4.40 -8.46
CA SER A 47 -15.67 -5.37 -9.47
C SER A 47 -15.34 -4.70 -10.82
N ARG A 48 -16.13 -3.72 -11.23
CA ARG A 48 -15.89 -2.96 -12.46
C ARG A 48 -14.65 -2.08 -12.38
N TYR A 49 -14.39 -1.47 -11.23
CA TYR A 49 -13.15 -0.72 -11.01
C TYR A 49 -11.92 -1.63 -11.05
N GLU A 50 -11.95 -2.75 -10.35
CA GLU A 50 -10.82 -3.68 -10.31
C GLU A 50 -10.53 -4.35 -11.65
N SER A 51 -11.55 -4.58 -12.47
CA SER A 51 -11.37 -5.14 -13.83
C SER A 51 -10.95 -4.11 -14.88
N GLY A 52 -10.92 -2.83 -14.53
CA GLY A 52 -10.57 -1.77 -15.48
C GLY A 52 -11.70 -1.38 -16.44
N ASN A 53 -12.93 -1.80 -16.17
CA ASN A 53 -14.11 -1.45 -16.99
C ASN A 53 -14.69 -0.08 -16.64
N ALA A 54 -14.28 0.49 -15.54
CA ALA A 54 -14.64 1.85 -15.12
C ALA A 54 -13.50 2.47 -14.31
N VAL A 55 -13.40 3.79 -14.37
CA VAL A 55 -12.50 4.58 -13.50
C VAL A 55 -13.35 5.27 -12.44
N PRO A 56 -12.97 5.18 -11.16
CA PRO A 56 -13.67 5.91 -10.13
C PRO A 56 -13.62 7.42 -10.36
N GLU A 57 -14.71 8.11 -10.05
CA GLU A 57 -14.76 9.57 -10.06
C GLU A 57 -13.87 10.14 -8.94
N ALA A 58 -13.55 11.44 -9.03
CA ALA A 58 -12.64 12.11 -8.11
C ALA A 58 -13.05 11.93 -6.63
N GLU A 59 -14.32 12.11 -6.30
CA GLU A 59 -14.83 11.93 -4.94
C GLU A 59 -14.66 10.48 -4.44
N THR A 60 -14.91 9.52 -5.31
CA THR A 60 -14.74 8.10 -5.01
C THR A 60 -13.27 7.77 -4.81
N LEU A 61 -12.37 8.35 -5.60
CA LEU A 61 -10.92 8.19 -5.44
C LEU A 61 -10.43 8.71 -4.08
N ILE A 62 -10.93 9.85 -3.63
CA ILE A 62 -10.61 10.41 -2.32
C ILE A 62 -11.05 9.45 -1.22
N THR A 63 -12.28 8.95 -1.27
CA THR A 63 -12.80 8.00 -0.29
C THR A 63 -12.05 6.67 -0.32
N LEU A 64 -11.71 6.16 -1.51
CA LEU A 64 -10.88 4.96 -1.68
C LEU A 64 -9.50 5.14 -1.04
N ALA A 65 -8.85 6.26 -1.27
CA ALA A 65 -7.54 6.58 -0.69
C ALA A 65 -7.61 6.60 0.85
N GLU A 66 -8.65 7.20 1.41
CA GLU A 66 -8.88 7.22 2.86
C GLU A 66 -9.13 5.82 3.43
N VAL A 67 -10.02 5.05 2.83
CA VAL A 67 -10.36 3.68 3.28
C VAL A 67 -9.17 2.74 3.19
N LEU A 68 -8.37 2.86 2.13
CA LEU A 68 -7.19 2.04 1.90
C LEU A 68 -5.93 2.59 2.60
N GLU A 69 -6.02 3.77 3.21
CA GLU A 69 -4.90 4.45 3.89
C GLU A 69 -3.68 4.64 2.98
N VAL A 70 -3.93 5.07 1.76
CA VAL A 70 -2.92 5.41 0.75
C VAL A 70 -3.17 6.80 0.20
N SER A 71 -2.17 7.35 -0.50
CA SER A 71 -2.36 8.60 -1.24
C SER A 71 -3.08 8.35 -2.57
N ILE A 72 -3.66 9.40 -3.12
CA ILE A 72 -4.23 9.37 -4.47
C ILE A 72 -3.14 9.08 -5.50
N ASP A 73 -1.94 9.62 -5.33
CA ASP A 73 -0.80 9.33 -6.20
C ASP A 73 -0.41 7.85 -6.20
N GLU A 74 -0.43 7.20 -5.04
CA GLU A 74 -0.19 5.78 -4.95
C GLU A 74 -1.26 4.97 -5.67
N LEU A 75 -2.52 5.35 -5.51
CA LEU A 75 -3.65 4.67 -6.16
C LEU A 75 -3.64 4.86 -7.68
N LEU A 76 -3.43 6.08 -8.16
CA LEU A 76 -3.49 6.42 -9.59
C LEU A 76 -2.20 6.10 -10.34
N LEU A 77 -1.05 6.37 -9.76
CA LEU A 77 0.25 6.32 -10.43
C LEU A 77 1.16 5.21 -9.91
N GLY A 78 0.76 4.54 -8.84
CA GLY A 78 1.59 3.52 -8.19
C GLY A 78 2.83 4.08 -7.51
N ARG A 79 2.88 5.39 -7.29
CA ARG A 79 3.99 6.05 -6.60
C ARG A 79 3.72 6.03 -5.10
N PRO A 80 4.68 5.58 -4.29
CA PRO A 80 4.55 5.69 -2.84
C PRO A 80 4.25 7.13 -2.44
N SER A 81 3.44 7.31 -1.42
CA SER A 81 3.06 8.63 -0.95
C SER A 81 4.28 9.48 -0.63
N SER A 82 4.42 10.61 -1.33
CA SER A 82 5.37 11.65 -0.96
C SER A 82 4.87 12.52 0.21
N ALA A 83 3.65 12.31 0.66
CA ALA A 83 3.10 13.01 1.81
C ALA A 83 3.60 12.40 3.13
N GLY A 84 4.79 12.74 3.43
CA GLY A 84 5.66 12.15 4.43
C GLY A 84 6.63 11.24 3.72
N GLU A 85 7.05 11.68 2.61
CA GLU A 85 8.06 11.24 1.64
C GLU A 85 8.56 9.78 1.73
N ASP A 86 8.33 9.08 2.84
CA ASP A 86 8.88 7.75 3.15
C ASP A 86 7.85 6.79 3.77
N GLY A 87 6.57 7.17 3.87
CA GLY A 87 5.57 6.39 4.61
C GLY A 87 5.79 6.33 6.12
N VAL A 88 6.78 7.06 6.62
CA VAL A 88 7.11 7.13 8.05
C VAL A 88 6.11 8.02 8.77
N GLN A 89 5.31 7.44 9.65
CA GLN A 89 4.27 8.15 10.40
C GLN A 89 4.84 8.98 11.57
N ASP A 90 5.89 8.51 12.23
CA ASP A 90 6.54 9.24 13.31
C ASP A 90 7.32 10.43 12.76
N VAL A 91 6.91 11.65 13.14
CA VAL A 91 7.50 12.91 12.68
C VAL A 91 8.98 13.00 13.07
N ARG A 92 9.33 12.59 14.29
CA ARG A 92 10.73 12.63 14.76
C ARG A 92 11.61 11.68 13.97
N LEU A 93 11.13 10.47 13.70
CA LEU A 93 11.84 9.49 12.89
C LEU A 93 12.04 10.00 11.46
N ARG A 94 11.01 10.59 10.87
CA ARG A 94 11.06 11.20 9.54
C ARG A 94 12.11 12.31 9.45
N GLU A 95 12.14 13.21 10.42
CA GLU A 95 13.13 14.28 10.47
C GLU A 95 14.56 13.74 10.58
N ARG A 96 14.78 12.72 11.39
CA ARG A 96 16.10 12.09 11.54
C ARG A 96 16.56 11.39 10.27
N VAL A 97 15.65 10.71 9.57
CA VAL A 97 15.94 10.09 8.26
C VAL A 97 16.36 11.15 7.24
N ARG A 98 15.65 12.28 7.18
CA ARG A 98 16.00 13.40 6.29
C ARG A 98 17.38 14.00 6.61
N GLU A 99 17.72 14.15 7.89
CA GLU A 99 19.05 14.62 8.29
C GLU A 99 20.14 13.60 7.95
N LEU A 100 19.84 12.33 8.08
CA LEU A 100 20.76 11.24 7.76
C LEU A 100 21.10 11.18 6.27
N GLU A 101 20.19 11.59 5.39
CA GLU A 101 20.46 11.70 3.95
C GLU A 101 21.55 12.73 3.60
N LYS A 102 21.75 13.71 4.46
CA LYS A 102 22.73 14.80 4.27
C LYS A 102 24.14 14.45 4.74
N VAL A 103 24.32 13.37 5.49
CA VAL A 103 25.63 12.95 5.99
C VAL A 103 26.34 12.01 5.03
N ASP A 104 27.66 11.83 5.22
CA ASP A 104 28.44 10.91 4.42
C ASP A 104 27.88 9.47 4.44
N ARG A 105 28.07 8.79 3.33
CA ARG A 105 27.57 7.42 3.14
C ARG A 105 27.98 6.48 4.27
N LYS A 106 29.22 6.56 4.75
CA LYS A 106 29.73 5.71 5.83
C LYS A 106 28.91 5.81 7.13
N TYR A 107 28.40 7.01 7.44
CA TYR A 107 27.56 7.20 8.62
C TYR A 107 26.13 6.72 8.38
N ARG A 108 25.63 6.86 7.15
CA ARG A 108 24.33 6.29 6.77
C ARG A 108 24.33 4.78 6.85
N ASP A 109 25.36 4.14 6.31
CA ASP A 109 25.50 2.69 6.32
C ASP A 109 25.57 2.16 7.78
N ALA A 110 26.33 2.83 8.65
CA ALA A 110 26.40 2.49 10.06
C ALA A 110 25.04 2.67 10.78
N ALA A 111 24.30 3.73 10.44
CA ALA A 111 22.97 3.96 11.00
C ALA A 111 21.97 2.88 10.54
N ILE A 112 22.01 2.47 9.30
CA ILE A 112 21.18 1.39 8.75
C ILE A 112 21.45 0.08 9.49
N GLU A 113 22.70 -0.29 9.72
CA GLU A 113 23.06 -1.48 10.49
C GLU A 113 22.46 -1.45 11.91
N VAL A 114 22.50 -0.31 12.58
CA VAL A 114 21.88 -0.13 13.91
C VAL A 114 20.36 -0.28 13.84
N ILE A 115 19.72 0.36 12.85
CA ILE A 115 18.28 0.26 12.64
C ILE A 115 17.88 -1.19 12.38
N ASP A 116 18.60 -1.90 11.52
CA ASP A 116 18.34 -3.31 11.21
C ASP A 116 18.41 -4.18 12.47
N ALA A 117 19.40 -3.97 13.34
CA ALA A 117 19.54 -4.70 14.59
C ALA A 117 18.33 -4.47 15.52
N PHE A 118 17.84 -3.22 15.63
CA PHE A 118 16.66 -2.88 16.43
C PHE A 118 15.37 -3.43 15.83
N VAL A 119 15.21 -3.39 14.51
CA VAL A 119 14.05 -3.94 13.83
C VAL A 119 13.95 -5.44 14.03
N VAL A 120 15.04 -6.17 13.85
CA VAL A 120 15.10 -7.63 14.07
C VAL A 120 14.77 -7.96 15.51
N LYS A 121 15.38 -7.27 16.48
CA LYS A 121 15.10 -7.46 17.91
C LYS A 121 13.65 -7.18 18.26
N GLY A 122 13.10 -6.06 17.78
CA GLY A 122 11.71 -5.67 18.03
C GLY A 122 10.71 -6.68 17.46
N ILE A 123 10.94 -7.18 16.26
CA ILE A 123 10.11 -8.24 15.66
C ILE A 123 10.18 -9.52 16.47
N HIS A 124 11.37 -9.92 16.92
CA HIS A 124 11.56 -11.12 17.73
C HIS A 124 10.84 -11.03 19.08
N GLU A 125 10.98 -9.93 19.78
CA GLU A 125 10.28 -9.67 21.05
C GLU A 125 8.76 -9.67 20.88
N ALA A 126 8.24 -9.03 19.83
CA ALA A 126 6.80 -9.02 19.53
C ALA A 126 6.27 -10.43 19.22
N THR A 127 7.02 -11.26 18.50
CA THR A 127 6.67 -12.64 18.21
C THR A 127 6.68 -13.49 19.48
N THR A 128 7.66 -13.35 20.34
CA THR A 128 7.77 -14.06 21.62
C THR A 128 6.63 -13.67 22.56
N ALA A 129 6.28 -12.38 22.66
CA ALA A 129 5.16 -11.91 23.46
C ALA A 129 3.80 -12.49 22.99
N ARG A 130 3.60 -12.66 21.68
CA ARG A 130 2.40 -13.31 21.14
C ARG A 130 2.33 -14.80 21.48
N LEU A 131 3.44 -15.49 21.46
CA LEU A 131 3.52 -16.93 21.82
C LEU A 131 3.27 -17.14 23.32
N THR A 132 3.73 -16.25 24.18
CA THR A 132 3.52 -16.33 25.63
C THR A 132 2.12 -15.91 26.06
N SER A 133 1.45 -15.01 25.33
CA SER A 133 0.07 -14.62 25.63
C SER A 133 -0.98 -15.62 25.13
N GLY A 134 -0.62 -16.48 24.18
CA GLY A 134 -1.50 -17.55 23.66
C GLY A 134 -1.59 -18.81 24.53
N GLY A 135 -0.88 -18.87 25.64
CA GLY A 135 -0.76 -20.06 26.51
C GLY A 135 -1.56 -20.02 27.81
N LYS A 136 -2.50 -19.10 27.97
CA LYS A 136 -3.42 -19.08 29.11
C LYS A 136 -4.83 -19.45 28.67
N ASN A 137 -5.10 -20.74 28.66
CA ASN A 137 -6.44 -21.29 28.95
C ASN A 137 -6.46 -21.77 30.37
#